data_1875968161915192bbe241d5f9a420e6
#
_entry.id   1875968161915192bbe241d5f9a420e6
#
_cell.length_a   1.000
_cell.length_b   1.000
_cell.length_c   1.000
_cell.angle_alpha   90.00
_cell.angle_beta   90.00
_cell.angle_gamma   90.00
#
_symmetry.space_group_name_H-M   'P 1'
#
loop_
_entity.id
_entity.type
_entity.pdbx_description
1 polymer ?
#
loop_
_entity_poly.entity_id
_entity_poly.type
_entity_poly.pdbx_seq_one_letter_code
_entity_poly.pdbx_strand_id
1 'polypeptide(L)'
;MILLDTNVVSEAVKRRPHPKVVAFLRHLKVGEAYLSALTLGELVQGVARAPEARRAILSRWLSGLKASFSGRILPLDAEVMELWGELTGNAMREGKPLSPLDAMLAATALRHGLILATRNTEEFRHVPVPLVNPWEG
;
A
#
# COMPACT_ATOMS: atom_id res chain seq x y z
N MET A 1 2.60 -1.44 13.90
CA MET A 1 3.30 -1.21 12.64
C MET A 1 2.34 -1.40 11.48
N ILE A 2 2.43 -0.57 10.47
CA ILE A 2 1.40 -0.42 9.45
C ILE A 2 2.02 -0.46 8.06
N LEU A 3 1.40 -1.24 7.16
CA LEU A 3 1.70 -1.22 5.73
C LEU A 3 0.70 -0.31 5.04
N LEU A 4 1.17 0.68 4.31
CA LEU A 4 0.32 1.64 3.61
C LEU A 4 0.05 1.19 2.18
N ASP A 5 -1.24 1.04 1.82
CA ASP A 5 -1.64 0.81 0.44
C ASP A 5 -1.37 2.06 -0.39
N THR A 6 -1.19 1.88 -1.69
CA THR A 6 -0.92 2.95 -2.65
C THR A 6 -1.95 4.08 -2.57
N ASN A 7 -3.25 3.74 -2.42
CA ASN A 7 -4.31 4.75 -2.33
C ASN A 7 -4.17 5.67 -1.12
N VAL A 8 -3.62 5.17 -0.01
CA VAL A 8 -3.38 5.98 1.19
C VAL A 8 -2.23 6.96 0.95
N VAL A 9 -1.13 6.47 0.38
CA VAL A 9 0.07 7.28 0.10
C VAL A 9 -0.22 8.35 -0.95
N SER A 10 -0.88 7.98 -2.04
CA SER A 10 -1.17 8.90 -3.14
C SER A 10 -2.22 9.95 -2.78
N GLU A 11 -3.03 9.71 -1.76
CA GLU A 11 -3.97 10.73 -1.27
C GLU A 11 -3.24 11.99 -0.81
N ALA A 12 -2.07 11.82 -0.19
CA ALA A 12 -1.28 12.94 0.35
C ALA A 12 -0.83 13.94 -0.71
N VAL A 13 -0.69 13.53 -1.97
CA VAL A 13 -0.19 14.37 -3.06
C VAL A 13 -1.31 14.94 -3.94
N LYS A 14 -2.56 14.62 -3.65
CA LYS A 14 -3.71 15.22 -4.35
C LYS A 14 -3.81 16.70 -4.03
N ARG A 15 -4.42 17.47 -4.94
CA ARG A 15 -4.66 18.89 -4.74
C ARG A 15 -5.55 19.15 -3.51
N ARG A 16 -6.54 18.28 -3.30
CA ARG A 16 -7.48 18.37 -2.15
C ARG A 16 -7.51 17.03 -1.42
N PRO A 17 -6.46 16.74 -0.64
CA PRO A 17 -6.42 15.47 0.08
C PRO A 17 -7.51 15.41 1.15
N HIS A 18 -8.02 14.21 1.38
CA HIS A 18 -9.05 13.99 2.40
C HIS A 18 -8.47 14.29 3.79
N PRO A 19 -9.13 15.16 4.59
CA PRO A 19 -8.57 15.59 5.88
C PRO A 19 -8.35 14.45 6.88
N LYS A 20 -9.19 13.41 6.88
CA LYS A 20 -9.01 12.25 7.75
C LYS A 20 -7.74 11.48 7.40
N VAL A 21 -7.44 11.35 6.11
CA VAL A 21 -6.23 10.64 5.64
C VAL A 21 -4.99 11.44 5.99
N VAL A 22 -5.03 12.75 5.78
CA VAL A 22 -3.93 13.65 6.18
C VAL A 22 -3.65 13.53 7.67
N ALA A 23 -4.71 13.56 8.49
CA ALA A 23 -4.57 13.42 9.94
C ALA A 23 -3.98 12.06 10.32
N PHE A 24 -4.44 10.98 9.70
CA PHE A 24 -3.92 9.63 9.92
C PHE A 24 -2.41 9.58 9.64
N LEU A 25 -1.98 10.09 8.49
CA LEU A 25 -0.57 10.09 8.10
C LEU A 25 0.29 10.93 9.05
N ARG A 26 -0.22 12.08 9.49
CA ARG A 26 0.49 12.97 10.42
C ARG A 26 0.69 12.35 11.81
N HIS A 27 -0.23 11.49 12.23
CA HIS A 27 -0.15 10.85 13.54
C HIS A 27 0.75 9.61 13.56
N LEU A 28 1.19 9.13 12.39
CA LEU A 28 2.12 8.01 12.33
C LEU A 28 3.50 8.45 12.83
N LYS A 29 4.08 7.64 13.69
CA LYS A 29 5.42 7.86 14.19
C LYS A 29 6.45 7.44 13.15
N VAL A 30 7.61 8.10 13.17
CA VAL A 30 8.74 7.71 12.32
C VAL A 30 9.10 6.25 12.61
N GLY A 31 9.21 5.45 11.56
CA GLY A 31 9.54 4.04 11.68
C GLY A 31 8.34 3.12 11.88
N GLU A 32 7.13 3.67 12.04
CA GLU A 32 5.91 2.89 12.23
C GLU A 32 5.29 2.41 10.93
N ALA A 33 5.49 3.15 9.85
CA ALA A 33 4.89 2.89 8.54
C ALA A 33 5.88 2.26 7.56
N TYR A 34 5.38 1.33 6.77
CA TYR A 34 6.11 0.57 5.75
C TYR A 34 5.40 0.66 4.41
N LEU A 35 6.15 0.48 3.34
CA LEU A 35 5.63 0.36 1.98
C LEU A 35 6.02 -1.00 1.41
N SER A 36 5.21 -1.51 0.49
CA SER A 36 5.59 -2.64 -0.34
C SER A 36 6.35 -2.14 -1.57
N ALA A 37 7.28 -2.95 -2.08
CA ALA A 37 7.91 -2.71 -3.36
C ALA A 37 6.86 -2.59 -4.49
N LEU A 38 5.72 -3.30 -4.36
CA LEU A 38 4.58 -3.16 -5.26
C LEU A 38 4.07 -1.73 -5.28
N THR A 39 3.86 -1.13 -4.10
CA THR A 39 3.39 0.25 -3.98
C THR A 39 4.38 1.22 -4.62
N LEU A 40 5.67 1.02 -4.40
CA LEU A 40 6.69 1.84 -5.05
C LEU A 40 6.55 1.77 -6.58
N GLY A 41 6.38 0.56 -7.13
CA GLY A 41 6.18 0.38 -8.57
C GLY A 41 4.94 1.11 -9.09
N GLU A 42 3.83 1.03 -8.36
CA GLU A 42 2.60 1.73 -8.73
C GLU A 42 2.76 3.26 -8.69
N LEU A 43 3.47 3.78 -7.71
CA LEU A 43 3.74 5.21 -7.59
C LEU A 43 4.64 5.70 -8.74
N VAL A 44 5.69 4.95 -9.08
CA VAL A 44 6.56 5.25 -10.22
C VAL A 44 5.75 5.25 -11.52
N GLN A 45 4.88 4.26 -11.70
CA GLN A 45 3.99 4.18 -12.86
C GLN A 45 3.08 5.40 -12.93
N GLY A 46 2.51 5.82 -11.81
CA GLY A 46 1.66 7.01 -11.74
C GLY A 46 2.40 8.28 -12.13
N VAL A 47 3.64 8.45 -11.71
CA VAL A 47 4.48 9.60 -12.10
C VAL A 47 4.76 9.55 -13.61
N ALA A 48 5.13 8.38 -14.13
CA ALA A 48 5.45 8.21 -15.54
C ALA A 48 4.26 8.53 -16.46
N ARG A 49 3.04 8.24 -16.00
CA ARG A 49 1.81 8.52 -16.77
C ARG A 49 1.29 9.94 -16.59
N ALA A 50 1.79 10.68 -15.62
CA ALA A 50 1.27 12.01 -15.32
C ALA A 50 1.48 12.99 -16.46
N PRO A 51 0.58 13.97 -16.63
CA PRO A 51 0.81 15.06 -17.58
C PRO A 51 2.13 15.78 -17.30
N GLU A 52 2.78 16.22 -18.36
CA GLU A 52 4.10 16.87 -18.25
C GLU A 52 4.11 17.99 -17.22
N ALA A 53 3.04 18.79 -17.14
CA ALA A 53 2.92 19.91 -16.22
C ALA A 53 3.01 19.47 -14.73
N ARG A 54 2.64 18.24 -14.41
CA ARG A 54 2.67 17.73 -13.04
C ARG A 54 3.85 16.80 -12.75
N ARG A 55 4.48 16.29 -13.79
CA ARG A 55 5.49 15.24 -13.66
C ARG A 55 6.68 15.65 -12.78
N ALA A 56 7.18 16.88 -12.95
CA ALA A 56 8.31 17.35 -12.16
C ALA A 56 7.98 17.45 -10.66
N ILE A 57 6.77 17.93 -10.34
CA ILE A 57 6.30 18.04 -8.94
C ILE A 57 6.17 16.65 -8.32
N LEU A 58 5.53 15.71 -9.05
CA LEU A 58 5.32 14.36 -8.57
C LEU A 58 6.63 13.59 -8.44
N SER A 59 7.59 13.81 -9.35
CA SER A 59 8.92 13.19 -9.26
C SER A 59 9.67 13.63 -8.01
N ARG A 60 9.60 14.90 -7.64
CA ARG A 60 10.22 15.41 -6.42
C ARG A 60 9.55 14.83 -5.17
N TRP A 61 8.21 14.78 -5.17
CA TRP A 61 7.47 14.17 -4.09
C TRP A 61 7.88 12.70 -3.90
N LEU A 62 7.96 11.95 -4.99
CA LEU A 62 8.34 10.53 -4.95
C LEU A 62 9.77 10.34 -4.43
N SER A 63 10.70 11.19 -4.85
CA SER A 63 12.07 11.14 -4.35
C SER A 63 12.13 11.36 -2.83
N GLY A 64 11.36 12.32 -2.32
CA GLY A 64 11.25 12.57 -0.89
C GLY A 64 10.63 11.39 -0.15
N LEU A 65 9.60 10.78 -0.73
CA LEU A 65 8.94 9.61 -0.16
C LEU A 65 9.93 8.42 -0.06
N LYS A 66 10.67 8.15 -1.12
CA LYS A 66 11.68 7.08 -1.13
C LYS A 66 12.72 7.29 -0.04
N ALA A 67 13.19 8.51 0.12
CA ALA A 67 14.15 8.86 1.17
C ALA A 67 13.54 8.64 2.57
N SER A 68 12.30 9.08 2.78
CA SER A 68 11.59 8.92 4.06
C SER A 68 11.39 7.45 4.44
N PHE A 69 11.17 6.57 3.47
CA PHE A 69 10.93 5.15 3.69
C PHE A 69 12.18 4.29 3.49
N SER A 70 13.36 4.88 3.42
CA SER A 70 14.61 4.13 3.28
C SER A 70 14.71 3.07 4.39
N GLY A 71 14.94 1.81 4.00
CA GLY A 71 14.98 0.68 4.93
C GLY A 71 13.60 0.14 5.32
N ARG A 72 12.51 0.77 4.87
CA ARG A 72 11.14 0.36 5.19
C ARG A 72 10.29 0.12 3.95
N ILE A 73 10.91 -0.16 2.82
CA ILE A 73 10.24 -0.63 1.60
C ILE A 73 10.48 -2.14 1.54
N LEU A 74 9.42 -2.90 1.75
CA LEU A 74 9.48 -4.36 1.88
C LEU A 74 9.45 -5.02 0.50
N PRO A 75 10.36 -5.98 0.25
CA PRO A 75 10.44 -6.63 -1.06
C PRO A 75 9.34 -7.65 -1.27
N LEU A 76 9.06 -7.96 -2.54
CA LEU A 76 8.24 -9.11 -2.94
C LEU A 76 9.16 -10.32 -3.09
N ASP A 77 9.66 -10.80 -1.97
CA ASP A 77 10.62 -11.91 -1.92
C ASP A 77 9.93 -13.28 -2.02
N ALA A 78 10.72 -14.35 -1.93
CA ALA A 78 10.21 -15.71 -2.06
C ALA A 78 9.15 -16.04 -1.00
N GLU A 79 9.37 -15.63 0.25
CA GLU A 79 8.43 -15.91 1.35
C GLU A 79 7.10 -15.21 1.14
N VAL A 80 7.12 -13.94 0.70
CA VAL A 80 5.92 -13.20 0.37
C VAL A 80 5.19 -13.87 -0.79
N MET A 81 5.91 -14.29 -1.83
CA MET A 81 5.29 -14.90 -3.01
C MET A 81 4.73 -16.30 -2.74
N GLU A 82 5.35 -17.06 -1.85
CA GLU A 82 4.77 -18.34 -1.41
C GLU A 82 3.43 -18.10 -0.72
N LEU A 83 3.36 -17.12 0.17
CA LEU A 83 2.12 -16.77 0.86
C LEU A 83 1.08 -16.23 -0.12
N TRP A 84 1.51 -15.40 -1.09
CA TRP A 84 0.65 -14.93 -2.17
C TRP A 84 0.00 -16.10 -2.93
N GLY A 85 0.81 -17.11 -3.26
CA GLY A 85 0.34 -18.31 -3.96
C GLY A 85 -0.72 -19.07 -3.15
N GLU A 86 -0.49 -19.22 -1.85
CA GLU A 86 -1.46 -19.87 -0.95
C GLU A 86 -2.77 -19.08 -0.88
N LEU A 87 -2.68 -17.76 -0.69
CA LEU A 87 -3.87 -16.89 -0.59
C LEU A 87 -4.70 -16.93 -1.87
N THR A 88 -4.06 -16.78 -3.02
CA THR A 88 -4.75 -16.77 -4.32
C THR A 88 -5.28 -18.14 -4.71
N GLY A 89 -4.52 -19.20 -4.45
CA GLY A 89 -4.96 -20.56 -4.72
C GLY A 89 -6.18 -20.93 -3.89
N ASN A 90 -6.17 -20.61 -2.61
CA ASN A 90 -7.30 -20.84 -1.72
C ASN A 90 -8.53 -20.03 -2.13
N ALA A 91 -8.34 -18.77 -2.50
CA ALA A 91 -9.41 -17.89 -2.96
C ALA A 91 -10.09 -18.46 -4.23
N MET A 92 -9.30 -18.93 -5.18
CA MET A 92 -9.81 -19.58 -6.39
C MET A 92 -10.62 -20.83 -6.07
N ARG A 93 -10.10 -21.68 -5.19
CA ARG A 93 -10.78 -22.93 -4.81
C ARG A 93 -12.12 -22.65 -4.12
N GLU A 94 -12.19 -21.60 -3.33
CA GLU A 94 -13.38 -21.22 -2.57
C GLU A 94 -14.37 -20.34 -3.34
N GLY A 95 -14.02 -19.95 -4.57
CA GLY A 95 -14.87 -19.06 -5.37
C GLY A 95 -14.94 -17.63 -4.81
N LYS A 96 -13.94 -17.20 -4.05
CA LYS A 96 -13.84 -15.87 -3.45
C LYS A 96 -12.70 -15.12 -4.10
N PRO A 97 -12.96 -14.42 -5.23
CA PRO A 97 -11.87 -13.81 -5.99
C PRO A 97 -11.10 -12.76 -5.17
N LEU A 98 -9.78 -12.78 -5.35
CA LEU A 98 -8.88 -11.84 -4.74
C LEU A 98 -7.91 -11.39 -5.84
N SER A 99 -7.84 -10.08 -6.11
CA SER A 99 -6.97 -9.60 -7.19
C SER A 99 -5.50 -9.93 -6.90
N PRO A 100 -4.69 -10.21 -7.93
CA PRO A 100 -3.27 -10.51 -7.72
C PRO A 100 -2.51 -9.43 -6.95
N LEU A 101 -2.79 -8.16 -7.24
CA LEU A 101 -2.10 -7.05 -6.59
C LEU A 101 -2.53 -6.91 -5.12
N ASP A 102 -3.82 -7.03 -4.83
CA ASP A 102 -4.32 -7.01 -3.45
C ASP A 102 -3.76 -8.19 -2.65
N ALA A 103 -3.67 -9.36 -3.27
CA ALA A 103 -3.09 -10.53 -2.63
C ALA A 103 -1.60 -10.35 -2.31
N MET A 104 -0.85 -9.68 -3.17
CA MET A 104 0.57 -9.37 -2.90
C MET A 104 0.72 -8.42 -1.70
N LEU A 105 -0.16 -7.44 -1.62
CA LEU A 105 -0.17 -6.50 -0.51
C LEU A 105 -0.53 -7.20 0.80
N ALA A 106 -1.59 -8.02 0.78
CA ALA A 106 -2.00 -8.81 1.94
C ALA A 106 -0.90 -9.78 2.39
N ALA A 107 -0.25 -10.46 1.46
CA ALA A 107 0.85 -11.38 1.75
C ALA A 107 2.02 -10.66 2.41
N THR A 108 2.35 -9.46 1.95
CA THR A 108 3.40 -8.64 2.55
C THR A 108 3.06 -8.27 3.99
N ALA A 109 1.83 -7.81 4.22
CA ALA A 109 1.38 -7.45 5.56
C ALA A 109 1.39 -8.65 6.51
N LEU A 110 0.87 -9.81 6.06
CA LEU A 110 0.84 -11.03 6.86
C LEU A 110 2.24 -11.54 7.18
N ARG A 111 3.13 -11.53 6.20
CA ARG A 111 4.51 -12.00 6.37
C ARG A 111 5.25 -11.20 7.45
N HIS A 112 5.00 -9.91 7.54
CA HIS A 112 5.69 -9.01 8.45
C HIS A 112 4.87 -8.63 9.69
N GLY A 113 3.69 -9.22 9.85
CA GLY A 113 2.85 -8.96 11.02
C GLY A 113 2.33 -7.52 11.10
N LEU A 114 1.98 -6.93 9.95
CA LEU A 114 1.56 -5.54 9.84
C LEU A 114 0.05 -5.40 9.70
N ILE A 115 -0.48 -4.28 10.19
CA ILE A 115 -1.84 -3.84 9.86
C ILE A 115 -1.80 -3.22 8.48
N LEU A 116 -2.75 -3.56 7.62
CA LEU A 116 -2.86 -2.96 6.30
C LEU A 116 -3.79 -1.76 6.33
N ALA A 117 -3.26 -0.58 5.99
CA ALA A 117 -4.05 0.64 5.85
C ALA A 117 -4.48 0.78 4.39
N THR A 118 -5.78 0.74 4.14
CA THR A 118 -6.34 0.78 2.79
C THR A 118 -7.73 1.38 2.80
N ARG A 119 -8.12 2.00 1.68
CA ARG A 119 -9.50 2.42 1.44
C ARG A 119 -10.39 1.24 1.09
N ASN A 120 -9.84 0.23 0.43
CA ASN A 120 -10.58 -0.88 -0.18
C ASN A 120 -10.73 -2.08 0.77
N THR A 121 -11.18 -1.85 1.99
CA THR A 121 -11.29 -2.91 3.02
C THR A 121 -12.16 -4.08 2.59
N GLU A 122 -13.20 -3.85 1.78
CA GLU A 122 -14.07 -4.91 1.28
C GLU A 122 -13.33 -5.96 0.46
N GLU A 123 -12.30 -5.55 -0.29
CA GLU A 123 -11.50 -6.47 -1.13
C GLU A 123 -10.73 -7.48 -0.28
N PHE A 124 -10.48 -7.16 1.00
CA PHE A 124 -9.70 -7.99 1.91
C PHE A 124 -10.54 -8.74 2.96
N ARG A 125 -11.87 -8.68 2.88
CA ARG A 125 -12.75 -9.22 3.93
C ARG A 125 -12.60 -10.72 4.19
N HIS A 126 -12.12 -11.48 3.21
CA HIS A 126 -11.90 -12.93 3.33
C HIS A 126 -10.43 -13.30 3.59
N VAL A 127 -9.58 -12.31 3.85
CA VAL A 127 -8.15 -12.50 4.11
C VAL A 127 -7.89 -12.18 5.59
N PRO A 128 -7.14 -13.01 6.32
CA PRO A 128 -6.91 -12.80 7.75
C PRO A 128 -5.85 -11.73 8.03
N VAL A 129 -5.94 -10.59 7.37
CA VAL A 129 -5.04 -9.45 7.57
C VAL A 129 -5.78 -8.37 8.37
N PRO A 130 -5.20 -7.83 9.45
CA PRO A 130 -5.82 -6.70 10.14
C PRO A 130 -5.84 -5.47 9.25
N LEU A 131 -6.99 -4.78 9.25
CA LEU A 131 -7.24 -3.65 8.36
C LEU A 131 -7.52 -2.38 9.14
N VAL A 132 -7.15 -1.25 8.58
CA VAL A 132 -7.60 0.07 9.00
C VAL A 132 -7.93 0.90 7.76
N ASN A 133 -9.04 1.64 7.81
CA ASN A 133 -9.44 2.54 6.73
C ASN A 133 -9.25 3.99 7.18
N PRO A 134 -8.21 4.68 6.68
CA PRO A 134 -7.93 6.07 7.09
C PRO A 134 -9.03 7.06 6.72
N TRP A 135 -9.91 6.73 5.76
CA TRP A 135 -11.04 7.59 5.37
C TRP A 135 -12.19 7.54 6.38
N GLU A 136 -12.27 6.49 7.19
CA GLU A 136 -13.34 6.31 8.18
C GLU A 136 -12.92 6.71 9.58
N GLY A 137 -11.65 6.84 9.81
CA GLY A 137 -11.07 7.16 11.12
C GLY A 137 -11.76 8.27 11.88
#